data_cd30612bccfaf9f459f79229a5595e4b
#
_entry.id   cd30612bccfaf9f459f79229a5595e4b
#
_cell.length_a   1.000
_cell.length_b   1.000
_cell.length_c   1.000
_cell.angle_alpha   90.00
_cell.angle_beta   90.00
_cell.angle_gamma   90.00
#
_symmetry.space_group_name_H-M   'P 1'
#
loop_
_entity.id
_entity.type
_entity.pdbx_description
1 polymer ?
#
loop_
_entity_poly.entity_id
_entity_poly.type
_entity_poly.pdbx_seq_one_letter_code
_entity_poly.pdbx_strand_id
1 'polypeptide(L)'
;SDVYKRQTYKKEVGLMKLEKLIAEREGVSTKPFPIPVKELLARYEQLYTGAISDVLREFCLLDQALPGHLQPLRPERTVAGLAFTVKSAPNVQISGEMAFRTEMLTHLQEDHLVVWDTSNDQKATLWGGVMTATAHGMKVRGAVIDGGIRDTHQILEKDFPVFYKHRIPNGSLGRCLITHYEIPIKLGDTVIKPGDVIMGDIDGVQCVPRDLAYEVLVRAEEIKANEKQIFGWVAQGETVQEITKKGGYF
;
A
#
# COMPACT_ATOMS: atom_id res chain seq x y z
N SER A 1 -22.66 -3.12 -29.02
CA SER A 1 -22.13 -4.24 -29.81
C SER A 1 -20.99 -4.91 -29.06
N ASP A 2 -21.13 -6.20 -28.90
CA ASP A 2 -20.30 -7.15 -28.16
C ASP A 2 -18.85 -7.21 -28.62
N VAL A 3 -17.92 -6.54 -27.96
CA VAL A 3 -16.49 -6.66 -28.29
C VAL A 3 -15.65 -7.35 -27.21
N TYR A 4 -16.25 -7.77 -26.08
CA TYR A 4 -15.51 -8.57 -25.09
C TYR A 4 -16.26 -9.83 -24.67
N LYS A 5 -16.59 -10.69 -25.64
CA LYS A 5 -16.75 -12.11 -25.31
C LYS A 5 -15.36 -12.66 -25.01
N ARG A 6 -15.05 -12.88 -23.72
CA ARG A 6 -13.97 -13.78 -23.32
C ARG A 6 -14.18 -15.09 -24.11
N GLN A 7 -13.26 -15.41 -25.03
CA GLN A 7 -13.26 -16.70 -25.67
C GLN A 7 -13.12 -17.77 -24.56
N THR A 8 -14.18 -18.48 -24.32
CA THR A 8 -14.14 -19.73 -23.55
C THR A 8 -13.32 -20.72 -24.37
N TYR A 9 -12.04 -20.85 -24.03
CA TYR A 9 -11.23 -21.93 -24.59
C TYR A 9 -11.83 -23.25 -24.15
N LYS A 10 -12.46 -23.95 -25.11
CA LYS A 10 -12.90 -25.32 -24.92
C LYS A 10 -11.69 -26.21 -24.63
N LYS A 11 -11.78 -27.00 -23.57
CA LYS A 11 -10.86 -28.06 -23.20
C LYS A 11 -10.56 -28.93 -24.40
N GLU A 12 -9.31 -28.96 -24.85
CA GLU A 12 -8.72 -30.14 -25.49
C GLU A 12 -7.18 -30.09 -25.45
N VAL A 13 -6.60 -31.12 -24.86
CA VAL A 13 -5.25 -31.69 -24.99
C VAL A 13 -4.09 -30.71 -24.69
N GLY A 14 -3.45 -30.90 -23.55
CA GLY A 14 -2.14 -30.29 -23.27
C GLY A 14 -2.17 -28.92 -22.60
N LEU A 15 -3.28 -28.51 -22.01
CA LEU A 15 -3.39 -27.25 -21.28
C LEU A 15 -2.41 -27.22 -20.08
N MET A 16 -1.59 -26.19 -20.06
CA MET A 16 -0.74 -25.84 -18.94
C MET A 16 -1.59 -25.72 -17.67
N LYS A 17 -1.20 -26.41 -16.60
CA LYS A 17 -1.91 -26.34 -15.31
C LYS A 17 -1.56 -25.00 -14.64
N LEU A 18 -2.48 -24.05 -14.69
CA LEU A 18 -2.29 -22.69 -14.18
C LEU A 18 -2.93 -22.46 -12.81
N GLU A 19 -3.64 -23.46 -12.24
CA GLU A 19 -4.42 -23.30 -11.02
C GLU A 19 -3.57 -22.77 -9.86
N LYS A 20 -2.34 -23.27 -9.71
CA LYS A 20 -1.43 -22.79 -8.66
C LYS A 20 -0.98 -21.35 -8.92
N LEU A 21 -0.66 -21.03 -10.18
CA LEU A 21 -0.24 -19.68 -10.54
C LEU A 21 -1.38 -18.67 -10.34
N ILE A 22 -2.59 -19.04 -10.73
CA ILE A 22 -3.79 -18.22 -10.52
C ILE A 22 -4.05 -18.03 -9.03
N ALA A 23 -4.04 -19.10 -8.24
CA ALA A 23 -4.23 -19.02 -6.80
C ALA A 23 -3.17 -18.13 -6.13
N GLU A 24 -1.90 -18.24 -6.54
CA GLU A 24 -0.81 -17.45 -6.00
C GLU A 24 -0.92 -15.98 -6.41
N ARG A 25 -1.24 -15.68 -7.66
CA ARG A 25 -1.22 -14.32 -8.21
C ARG A 25 -2.53 -13.55 -8.00
N GLU A 26 -3.67 -14.22 -8.11
CA GLU A 26 -4.99 -13.60 -8.07
C GLU A 26 -5.77 -13.90 -6.78
N GLY A 27 -5.31 -14.87 -5.98
CA GLY A 27 -5.97 -15.23 -4.72
C GLY A 27 -5.90 -14.07 -3.72
N VAL A 28 -7.07 -13.60 -3.29
CA VAL A 28 -7.22 -12.58 -2.24
C VAL A 28 -7.64 -13.27 -0.96
N SER A 29 -6.90 -13.05 0.12
CA SER A 29 -7.25 -13.61 1.43
C SER A 29 -8.42 -12.84 2.04
N THR A 30 -9.40 -13.59 2.56
CA THR A 30 -10.51 -13.08 3.36
C THR A 30 -10.41 -13.49 4.82
N LYS A 31 -9.26 -14.05 5.23
CA LYS A 31 -9.02 -14.48 6.61
C LYS A 31 -9.27 -13.32 7.58
N PRO A 32 -10.10 -13.51 8.61
CA PRO A 32 -10.31 -12.50 9.63
C PRO A 32 -9.02 -12.27 10.44
N PHE A 33 -8.78 -11.04 10.86
CA PHE A 33 -7.70 -10.76 11.81
C PHE A 33 -8.08 -11.27 13.21
N PRO A 34 -7.10 -11.69 14.02
CA PRO A 34 -7.35 -12.13 15.41
C PRO A 34 -7.86 -11.04 16.33
N ILE A 35 -7.70 -9.77 15.96
CA ILE A 35 -8.13 -8.57 16.70
C ILE A 35 -8.94 -7.65 15.78
N PRO A 36 -9.71 -6.70 16.31
CA PRO A 36 -10.41 -5.71 15.50
C PRO A 36 -9.46 -4.93 14.57
N VAL A 37 -9.89 -4.68 13.33
CA VAL A 37 -9.08 -3.96 12.31
C VAL A 37 -8.58 -2.61 12.84
N LYS A 38 -9.44 -1.84 13.52
CA LYS A 38 -9.05 -0.54 14.08
C LYS A 38 -7.92 -0.65 15.10
N GLU A 39 -7.94 -1.69 15.93
CA GLU A 39 -6.88 -1.96 16.90
C GLU A 39 -5.59 -2.36 16.20
N LEU A 40 -5.69 -3.28 15.21
CA LEU A 40 -4.56 -3.71 14.39
C LEU A 40 -3.84 -2.51 13.78
N LEU A 41 -4.58 -1.65 13.05
CA LEU A 41 -4.02 -0.51 12.35
C LEU A 41 -3.46 0.55 13.32
N ALA A 42 -4.15 0.83 14.43
CA ALA A 42 -3.65 1.74 15.45
C ALA A 42 -2.33 1.28 16.08
N ARG A 43 -2.14 -0.03 16.25
CA ARG A 43 -0.89 -0.60 16.74
C ARG A 43 0.21 -0.52 15.69
N TYR A 44 -0.10 -0.77 14.41
CA TYR A 44 0.84 -0.55 13.30
C TYR A 44 1.35 0.90 13.25
N GLU A 45 0.49 1.89 13.45
CA GLU A 45 0.87 3.31 13.47
C GLU A 45 1.79 3.71 14.64
N GLN A 46 1.94 2.85 15.63
CA GLN A 46 2.92 3.04 16.70
C GLN A 46 4.30 2.46 16.36
N LEU A 47 4.44 1.77 15.24
CA LEU A 47 5.69 1.18 14.76
C LEU A 47 6.35 2.11 13.72
N TYR A 48 7.39 1.64 13.10
CA TYR A 48 8.09 2.28 11.98
C TYR A 48 8.43 1.21 10.92
N THR A 49 8.56 1.65 9.67
CA THR A 49 8.70 0.75 8.52
C THR A 49 9.94 -0.13 8.60
N GLY A 50 11.02 0.34 9.23
CA GLY A 50 12.25 -0.45 9.47
C GLY A 50 11.99 -1.70 10.29
N ALA A 51 11.28 -1.59 11.43
CA ALA A 51 10.94 -2.76 12.26
C ALA A 51 10.05 -3.75 11.50
N ILE A 52 9.11 -3.26 10.70
CA ILE A 52 8.27 -4.11 9.84
C ILE A 52 9.14 -4.86 8.82
N SER A 53 10.07 -4.15 8.17
CA SER A 53 11.00 -4.74 7.20
C SER A 53 11.84 -5.86 7.81
N ASP A 54 12.34 -5.64 9.02
CA ASP A 54 13.15 -6.64 9.73
C ASP A 54 12.38 -7.92 10.05
N VAL A 55 11.12 -7.78 10.47
CA VAL A 55 10.23 -8.93 10.68
C VAL A 55 9.89 -9.63 9.37
N LEU A 56 9.58 -8.91 8.33
CA LEU A 56 9.28 -9.51 7.02
C LEU A 56 10.47 -10.33 6.49
N ARG A 57 11.70 -9.87 6.76
CA ARG A 57 12.93 -10.65 6.48
C ARG A 57 12.97 -11.98 7.26
N GLU A 58 12.52 -12.02 8.53
CA GLU A 58 12.41 -13.27 9.29
C GLU A 58 11.44 -14.27 8.62
N PHE A 59 10.42 -13.76 7.92
CA PHE A 59 9.47 -14.57 7.12
C PHE A 59 9.95 -14.84 5.68
N CYS A 60 11.22 -14.51 5.35
CA CYS A 60 11.76 -14.63 3.98
C CYS A 60 11.02 -13.79 2.92
N LEU A 61 10.37 -12.71 3.34
CA LEU A 61 9.68 -11.75 2.48
C LEU A 61 10.56 -10.51 2.30
N LEU A 62 11.44 -10.54 1.28
CA LEU A 62 12.44 -9.51 1.07
C LEU A 62 11.97 -8.35 0.18
N ASP A 63 10.91 -8.55 -0.62
CA ASP A 63 10.45 -7.61 -1.64
C ASP A 63 9.11 -6.98 -1.25
N GLN A 64 8.97 -6.53 0.02
CA GLN A 64 7.73 -5.96 0.54
C GLN A 64 7.78 -4.43 0.68
N ALA A 65 8.93 -3.82 0.48
CA ALA A 65 9.07 -2.36 0.42
C ALA A 65 8.60 -1.85 -0.96
N LEU A 66 7.72 -0.87 -0.94
CA LEU A 66 7.30 -0.19 -2.17
C LEU A 66 8.44 0.70 -2.70
N PRO A 67 8.39 1.09 -3.99
CA PRO A 67 9.49 1.81 -4.61
C PRO A 67 9.91 3.07 -3.85
N GLY A 68 11.21 3.22 -3.58
CA GLY A 68 11.78 4.32 -2.79
C GLY A 68 11.62 5.74 -3.38
N HIS A 69 11.05 5.86 -4.59
CA HIS A 69 10.66 7.15 -5.15
C HIS A 69 9.32 7.66 -4.60
N LEU A 70 8.58 6.83 -3.87
CA LEU A 70 7.34 7.24 -3.22
C LEU A 70 7.64 8.08 -1.98
N GLN A 71 7.40 9.38 -2.09
CA GLN A 71 7.70 10.34 -1.03
C GLN A 71 6.45 10.67 -0.21
N PRO A 72 6.53 10.70 1.13
CA PRO A 72 5.43 11.17 1.96
C PRO A 72 5.20 12.68 1.76
N LEU A 73 3.95 13.08 1.60
CA LEU A 73 3.58 14.50 1.60
C LEU A 73 3.64 15.09 3.02
N ARG A 74 3.46 14.24 4.03
CA ARG A 74 3.53 14.53 5.46
C ARG A 74 4.57 13.61 6.10
N PRO A 75 5.87 13.96 6.08
CA PRO A 75 6.92 13.09 6.61
C PRO A 75 6.82 12.84 8.13
N GLU A 76 6.11 13.70 8.85
CA GLU A 76 5.86 13.55 10.28
C GLU A 76 4.70 12.58 10.62
N ARG A 77 4.02 12.06 9.60
CA ARG A 77 2.86 11.17 9.78
C ARG A 77 3.21 9.74 9.49
N THR A 78 2.89 8.86 10.42
CA THR A 78 2.81 7.41 10.18
C THR A 78 1.36 7.05 9.89
N VAL A 79 1.12 6.21 8.90
CA VAL A 79 -0.21 5.74 8.53
C VAL A 79 -0.21 4.25 8.26
N ALA A 80 -1.26 3.58 8.71
CA ALA A 80 -1.54 2.19 8.34
C ALA A 80 -2.99 2.03 7.87
N GLY A 81 -3.24 1.16 6.90
CA GLY A 81 -4.57 0.89 6.38
C GLY A 81 -4.62 -0.41 5.57
N LEU A 82 -5.82 -0.86 5.26
CA LEU A 82 -6.04 -2.01 4.39
C LEU A 82 -5.97 -1.57 2.92
N ALA A 83 -5.20 -2.27 2.12
CA ALA A 83 -5.00 -1.96 0.71
C ALA A 83 -6.33 -1.98 -0.06
N PHE A 84 -6.73 -0.83 -0.59
CA PHE A 84 -7.70 -0.69 -1.65
C PHE A 84 -6.93 -0.43 -2.94
N THR A 85 -6.77 -1.44 -3.76
CA THR A 85 -5.89 -1.40 -4.93
C THR A 85 -6.59 -0.81 -6.13
N VAL A 86 -5.89 0.04 -6.88
CA VAL A 86 -6.39 0.66 -8.11
C VAL A 86 -5.33 0.53 -9.21
N LYS A 87 -5.78 0.23 -10.41
CA LYS A 87 -4.95 0.17 -11.62
C LYS A 87 -5.47 1.16 -12.66
N SER A 88 -4.56 1.92 -13.26
CA SER A 88 -4.86 2.77 -14.42
C SER A 88 -3.83 2.57 -15.52
N ALA A 89 -4.18 3.02 -16.72
CA ALA A 89 -3.30 2.95 -17.87
C ALA A 89 -3.45 4.19 -18.76
N PRO A 90 -2.42 4.60 -19.52
CA PRO A 90 -2.51 5.65 -20.52
C PRO A 90 -3.63 5.38 -21.52
N ASN A 91 -4.49 6.38 -21.75
CA ASN A 91 -5.59 6.28 -22.70
C ASN A 91 -6.06 7.68 -23.08
N VAL A 92 -6.50 7.83 -24.32
CA VAL A 92 -7.07 9.08 -24.84
C VAL A 92 -8.59 9.15 -24.72
N GLN A 93 -9.22 8.06 -24.34
CA GLN A 93 -10.68 7.99 -24.15
C GLN A 93 -11.10 8.85 -22.96
N ILE A 94 -12.25 9.53 -23.10
CA ILE A 94 -12.84 10.36 -22.05
C ILE A 94 -14.18 9.76 -21.59
N SER A 95 -14.96 9.22 -22.54
CA SER A 95 -16.29 8.68 -22.27
C SER A 95 -16.24 7.52 -21.29
N GLY A 96 -17.07 7.57 -20.25
CA GLY A 96 -17.17 6.54 -19.23
C GLY A 96 -16.16 6.66 -18.06
N GLU A 97 -15.06 7.38 -18.22
CA GLU A 97 -14.03 7.51 -17.18
C GLU A 97 -14.57 8.09 -15.87
N MET A 98 -15.37 9.16 -15.95
CA MET A 98 -15.92 9.78 -14.74
C MET A 98 -16.93 8.88 -14.01
N ALA A 99 -17.74 8.13 -14.76
CA ALA A 99 -18.68 7.18 -14.17
C ALA A 99 -17.92 6.05 -13.44
N PHE A 100 -16.92 5.46 -14.09
CA PHE A 100 -16.09 4.40 -13.50
C PHE A 100 -15.30 4.88 -12.27
N ARG A 101 -14.76 6.11 -12.33
CA ARG A 101 -14.09 6.75 -11.18
C ARG A 101 -15.05 6.99 -10.01
N THR A 102 -16.26 7.42 -10.29
CA THR A 102 -17.29 7.61 -9.27
C THR A 102 -17.65 6.26 -8.63
N GLU A 103 -17.87 5.24 -9.45
CA GLU A 103 -18.12 3.87 -8.97
C GLU A 103 -16.99 3.39 -8.07
N MET A 104 -15.74 3.46 -8.50
CA MET A 104 -14.56 3.10 -7.70
C MET A 104 -14.55 3.83 -6.35
N LEU A 105 -14.83 5.14 -6.32
CA LEU A 105 -14.86 5.90 -5.09
C LEU A 105 -15.97 5.45 -4.13
N THR A 106 -17.11 4.95 -4.62
CA THR A 106 -18.20 4.43 -3.76
C THR A 106 -17.84 3.13 -3.06
N HIS A 107 -16.82 2.40 -3.53
CA HIS A 107 -16.33 1.18 -2.90
C HIS A 107 -15.31 1.43 -1.77
N LEU A 108 -14.86 2.68 -1.61
CA LEU A 108 -13.99 3.04 -0.50
C LEU A 108 -14.73 2.87 0.83
N GLN A 109 -14.03 2.36 1.83
CA GLN A 109 -14.57 2.13 3.18
C GLN A 109 -13.62 2.71 4.24
N GLU A 110 -14.12 2.86 5.46
CA GLU A 110 -13.30 3.12 6.63
C GLU A 110 -12.18 2.08 6.71
N ASP A 111 -11.00 2.49 7.16
CA ASP A 111 -9.79 1.67 7.28
C ASP A 111 -9.09 1.30 5.96
N HIS A 112 -9.65 1.62 4.78
CA HIS A 112 -8.91 1.50 3.53
C HIS A 112 -7.75 2.50 3.44
N LEU A 113 -6.69 2.08 2.76
CA LEU A 113 -5.60 2.91 2.25
C LEU A 113 -5.50 2.64 0.74
N VAL A 114 -5.71 3.68 -0.06
CA VAL A 114 -5.70 3.54 -1.52
C VAL A 114 -4.27 3.28 -1.99
N VAL A 115 -4.05 2.23 -2.77
CA VAL A 115 -2.77 1.96 -3.44
C VAL A 115 -2.98 1.92 -4.93
N TRP A 116 -2.35 2.86 -5.65
CA TRP A 116 -2.62 3.08 -7.05
C TRP A 116 -1.41 2.82 -7.93
N ASP A 117 -1.48 1.75 -8.72
CA ASP A 117 -0.57 1.50 -9.83
C ASP A 117 -1.01 2.28 -11.06
N THR A 118 -0.23 3.29 -11.42
CA THR A 118 -0.53 4.19 -12.54
C THR A 118 0.03 3.70 -13.87
N SER A 119 0.59 2.49 -13.93
CA SER A 119 1.35 2.00 -15.09
C SER A 119 2.49 2.94 -15.50
N ASN A 120 3.16 3.52 -14.49
CA ASN A 120 4.26 4.48 -14.66
C ASN A 120 3.88 5.76 -15.44
N ASP A 121 2.63 6.23 -15.32
CA ASP A 121 2.21 7.47 -15.96
C ASP A 121 3.00 8.66 -15.41
N GLN A 122 3.58 9.47 -16.31
CA GLN A 122 4.37 10.67 -16.00
C GLN A 122 3.66 11.97 -16.40
N LYS A 123 2.47 11.88 -16.99
CA LYS A 123 1.82 13.00 -17.69
C LYS A 123 0.52 13.44 -17.05
N ALA A 124 -0.02 12.63 -16.14
CA ALA A 124 -1.33 12.89 -15.55
C ALA A 124 -1.30 12.85 -14.03
N THR A 125 -2.19 13.63 -13.44
CA THR A 125 -2.57 13.56 -12.03
C THR A 125 -3.66 12.52 -11.85
N LEU A 126 -3.46 11.63 -10.89
CA LEU A 126 -4.44 10.60 -10.53
C LEU A 126 -5.07 10.83 -9.17
N TRP A 127 -4.47 11.68 -8.33
CA TRP A 127 -4.99 12.06 -7.03
C TRP A 127 -4.93 13.57 -6.81
N GLY A 128 -6.00 14.15 -6.25
CA GLY A 128 -6.11 15.59 -6.00
C GLY A 128 -7.09 15.93 -4.90
N GLY A 129 -7.40 17.24 -4.75
CA GLY A 129 -8.17 17.78 -3.64
C GLY A 129 -9.58 17.19 -3.50
N VAL A 130 -10.34 17.03 -4.58
CA VAL A 130 -11.69 16.46 -4.53
C VAL A 130 -11.68 15.01 -4.10
N MET A 131 -10.75 14.20 -4.62
CA MET A 131 -10.60 12.80 -4.21
C MET A 131 -10.21 12.70 -2.74
N THR A 132 -9.30 13.55 -2.29
CA THR A 132 -8.91 13.63 -0.88
C THR A 132 -10.11 13.98 0.01
N ALA A 133 -10.91 14.97 -0.36
CA ALA A 133 -12.09 15.37 0.41
C ALA A 133 -13.11 14.22 0.50
N THR A 134 -13.33 13.50 -0.59
CA THR A 134 -14.20 12.31 -0.64
C THR A 134 -13.67 11.20 0.27
N ALA A 135 -12.42 10.80 0.08
CA ALA A 135 -11.78 9.75 0.87
C ALA A 135 -11.74 10.07 2.37
N HIS A 136 -11.40 11.32 2.71
CA HIS A 136 -11.40 11.80 4.10
C HIS A 136 -12.81 11.73 4.72
N GLY A 137 -13.85 12.13 3.98
CA GLY A 137 -15.23 12.03 4.44
C GLY A 137 -15.68 10.59 4.70
N MET A 138 -15.12 9.63 3.99
CA MET A 138 -15.35 8.20 4.15
C MET A 138 -14.40 7.54 5.17
N LYS A 139 -13.56 8.32 5.86
CA LYS A 139 -12.56 7.87 6.84
C LYS A 139 -11.51 6.92 6.27
N VAL A 140 -11.22 7.06 4.98
CA VAL A 140 -10.07 6.41 4.34
C VAL A 140 -8.79 6.92 4.98
N ARG A 141 -7.84 6.05 5.25
CA ARG A 141 -6.66 6.32 6.06
C ARG A 141 -5.59 7.13 5.34
N GLY A 142 -5.46 6.96 4.03
CA GLY A 142 -4.46 7.62 3.22
C GLY A 142 -4.43 7.12 1.79
N ALA A 143 -3.41 7.55 1.03
CA ALA A 143 -3.21 7.10 -0.34
C ALA A 143 -1.72 6.94 -0.69
N VAL A 144 -1.39 5.90 -1.44
CA VAL A 144 -0.09 5.67 -2.09
C VAL A 144 -0.31 5.70 -3.59
N ILE A 145 0.25 6.70 -4.25
CA ILE A 145 0.05 6.96 -5.68
C ILE A 145 1.40 6.82 -6.40
N ASP A 146 1.63 5.71 -7.10
CA ASP A 146 2.83 5.56 -7.93
C ASP A 146 2.73 6.42 -9.21
N GLY A 147 2.50 7.71 -9.02
CA GLY A 147 2.25 8.66 -10.10
C GLY A 147 2.11 10.09 -9.62
N GLY A 148 1.40 10.88 -10.43
CA GLY A 148 1.23 12.31 -10.21
C GLY A 148 0.10 12.65 -9.23
N ILE A 149 0.34 13.67 -8.41
CA ILE A 149 -0.68 14.34 -7.58
C ILE A 149 -0.77 15.83 -7.90
N ARG A 150 -1.91 16.45 -7.58
CA ARG A 150 -2.11 17.91 -7.65
C ARG A 150 -2.97 18.40 -6.48
N ASP A 151 -3.29 19.69 -6.48
CA ASP A 151 -4.08 20.34 -5.42
C ASP A 151 -3.49 20.07 -4.02
N THR A 152 -2.15 20.04 -3.96
CA THR A 152 -1.37 19.63 -2.80
C THR A 152 -1.72 20.44 -1.54
N HIS A 153 -2.02 21.74 -1.67
CA HIS A 153 -2.45 22.58 -0.56
C HIS A 153 -3.76 22.08 0.06
N GLN A 154 -4.75 21.66 -0.75
CA GLN A 154 -6.03 21.11 -0.26
C GLN A 154 -5.83 19.75 0.45
N ILE A 155 -4.88 18.93 -0.02
CA ILE A 155 -4.51 17.67 0.64
C ILE A 155 -3.91 17.97 2.02
N LEU A 156 -2.99 18.95 2.08
CA LEU A 156 -2.34 19.38 3.32
C LEU A 156 -3.33 19.97 4.34
N GLU A 157 -4.30 20.78 3.90
CA GLU A 157 -5.36 21.32 4.73
C GLU A 157 -6.24 20.24 5.40
N LYS A 158 -6.42 19.09 4.73
CA LYS A 158 -7.15 17.94 5.28
C LYS A 158 -6.32 17.06 6.18
N ASP A 159 -5.03 17.36 6.34
CA ASP A 159 -4.07 16.49 7.05
C ASP A 159 -4.13 15.03 6.59
N PHE A 160 -4.40 14.81 5.29
CA PHE A 160 -4.58 13.49 4.70
C PHE A 160 -3.24 12.92 4.24
N PRO A 161 -2.79 11.75 4.75
CA PRO A 161 -1.52 11.15 4.38
C PRO A 161 -1.53 10.70 2.91
N VAL A 162 -0.54 11.18 2.15
CA VAL A 162 -0.34 10.77 0.75
C VAL A 162 1.13 10.50 0.49
N PHE A 163 1.42 9.33 -0.07
CA PHE A 163 2.72 9.00 -0.68
C PHE A 163 2.58 9.12 -2.18
N TYR A 164 3.53 9.75 -2.83
CA TYR A 164 3.42 10.08 -4.26
C TYR A 164 4.78 10.06 -4.95
N LYS A 165 4.77 9.93 -6.26
CA LYS A 165 5.97 9.91 -7.09
C LYS A 165 6.40 11.30 -7.54
N HIS A 166 5.45 12.11 -8.03
CA HIS A 166 5.71 13.47 -8.52
C HIS A 166 4.46 14.35 -8.43
N ARG A 167 4.65 15.66 -8.63
CA ARG A 167 3.55 16.62 -8.72
C ARG A 167 3.42 17.09 -10.17
N ILE A 168 2.18 17.13 -10.66
CA ILE A 168 1.88 17.61 -12.01
C ILE A 168 0.45 18.17 -12.06
N PRO A 169 0.23 19.38 -12.64
CA PRO A 169 -1.12 19.99 -12.67
C PRO A 169 -2.08 19.35 -13.68
N ASN A 170 -1.57 18.57 -14.64
CA ASN A 170 -2.37 18.02 -15.74
C ASN A 170 -3.38 16.98 -15.22
N GLY A 171 -4.67 17.20 -15.47
CA GLY A 171 -5.72 16.22 -15.16
C GLY A 171 -5.62 14.95 -16.00
N SER A 172 -6.23 13.87 -15.51
CA SER A 172 -6.19 12.53 -16.12
C SER A 172 -7.06 12.37 -17.38
N LEU A 173 -8.16 13.11 -17.50
CA LEU A 173 -9.09 12.95 -18.62
C LEU A 173 -8.39 13.15 -19.97
N GLY A 174 -8.54 12.15 -20.86
CA GLY A 174 -7.87 12.11 -22.16
C GLY A 174 -6.39 11.80 -22.13
N ARG A 175 -5.82 11.39 -20.96
CA ARG A 175 -4.44 10.99 -20.79
C ARG A 175 -4.29 9.58 -20.22
N CYS A 176 -5.11 9.27 -19.22
CA CYS A 176 -5.17 7.92 -18.63
C CYS A 176 -6.59 7.65 -18.12
N LEU A 177 -6.92 6.39 -17.95
CA LEU A 177 -8.18 5.96 -17.35
C LEU A 177 -7.91 4.86 -16.31
N ILE A 178 -8.84 4.72 -15.37
CA ILE A 178 -8.87 3.61 -14.42
C ILE A 178 -9.32 2.37 -15.19
N THR A 179 -8.55 1.29 -15.09
CA THR A 179 -8.86 0.02 -15.75
C THR A 179 -9.49 -0.99 -14.80
N HIS A 180 -9.04 -1.00 -13.54
CA HIS A 180 -9.51 -1.94 -12.52
C HIS A 180 -9.33 -1.34 -11.13
N TYR A 181 -10.08 -1.85 -10.17
CA TYR A 181 -9.87 -1.67 -8.74
C TYR A 181 -10.16 -2.99 -8.01
N GLU A 182 -9.68 -3.12 -6.77
CA GLU A 182 -9.79 -4.33 -5.95
C GLU A 182 -9.28 -5.60 -6.64
N ILE A 183 -8.17 -5.46 -7.37
CA ILE A 183 -7.42 -6.57 -7.96
C ILE A 183 -5.99 -6.56 -7.43
N PRO A 184 -5.26 -7.69 -7.45
CA PRO A 184 -3.82 -7.66 -7.21
C PRO A 184 -3.09 -6.74 -8.20
N ILE A 185 -2.21 -5.89 -7.68
CA ILE A 185 -1.38 -4.99 -8.45
C ILE A 185 0.09 -5.21 -8.12
N LYS A 186 0.99 -4.64 -8.92
CA LYS A 186 2.44 -4.71 -8.66
C LYS A 186 3.06 -3.32 -8.70
N LEU A 187 3.70 -2.92 -7.58
CA LEU A 187 4.53 -1.71 -7.52
C LEU A 187 5.99 -2.11 -7.26
N GLY A 188 6.88 -1.77 -8.19
CA GLY A 188 8.25 -2.29 -8.15
C GLY A 188 8.24 -3.82 -8.22
N ASP A 189 8.81 -4.48 -7.21
CA ASP A 189 8.83 -5.94 -7.10
C ASP A 189 7.73 -6.47 -6.17
N THR A 190 7.07 -5.62 -5.41
CA THR A 190 6.02 -5.97 -4.46
C THR A 190 4.68 -6.24 -5.15
N VAL A 191 4.11 -7.41 -4.92
CA VAL A 191 2.71 -7.71 -5.26
C VAL A 191 1.84 -7.33 -4.07
N ILE A 192 0.82 -6.50 -4.33
CA ILE A 192 -0.10 -5.99 -3.32
C ILE A 192 -1.49 -6.53 -3.65
N LYS A 193 -2.10 -7.19 -2.69
CA LYS A 193 -3.45 -7.73 -2.83
C LYS A 193 -4.45 -6.88 -2.05
N PRO A 194 -5.70 -6.76 -2.49
CA PRO A 194 -6.75 -6.13 -1.71
C PRO A 194 -6.81 -6.67 -0.28
N GLY A 195 -6.82 -5.77 0.70
CA GLY A 195 -6.87 -6.13 2.12
C GLY A 195 -5.53 -6.46 2.79
N ASP A 196 -4.40 -6.43 2.08
CA ASP A 196 -3.07 -6.42 2.71
C ASP A 196 -2.92 -5.19 3.59
N VAL A 197 -2.08 -5.26 4.62
CA VAL A 197 -1.79 -4.09 5.45
C VAL A 197 -0.70 -3.26 4.79
N ILE A 198 -1.01 -2.01 4.50
CA ILE A 198 -0.05 -1.02 4.02
C ILE A 198 0.30 -0.11 5.17
N MET A 199 1.59 0.03 5.44
CA MET A 199 2.11 0.96 6.43
C MET A 199 3.14 1.87 5.78
N GLY A 200 3.06 3.18 6.07
CA GLY A 200 4.00 4.16 5.56
C GLY A 200 4.40 5.20 6.60
N ASP A 201 5.65 5.61 6.54
CA ASP A 201 6.26 6.67 7.35
C ASP A 201 7.26 7.49 6.52
N ILE A 202 8.16 8.24 7.18
CA ILE A 202 9.16 9.07 6.50
C ILE A 202 10.15 8.26 5.64
N ASP A 203 10.41 6.99 6.00
CA ASP A 203 11.39 6.14 5.31
C ASP A 203 10.79 5.44 4.07
N GLY A 204 9.47 5.37 3.97
CA GLY A 204 8.79 4.77 2.82
C GLY A 204 7.51 4.03 3.16
N VAL A 205 7.18 3.02 2.35
CA VAL A 205 5.95 2.25 2.49
C VAL A 205 6.25 0.76 2.44
N GLN A 206 5.68 0.01 3.38
CA GLN A 206 5.72 -1.45 3.46
C GLN A 206 4.35 -2.06 3.17
N CYS A 207 4.36 -3.19 2.47
CA CYS A 207 3.19 -4.04 2.26
C CYS A 207 3.33 -5.31 3.09
N VAL A 208 2.41 -5.55 4.00
CA VAL A 208 2.38 -6.75 4.82
C VAL A 208 1.23 -7.64 4.35
N PRO A 209 1.52 -8.87 3.89
CA PRO A 209 0.47 -9.80 3.47
C PRO A 209 -0.56 -9.99 4.58
N ARG A 210 -1.85 -9.95 4.22
CA ARG A 210 -2.98 -10.02 5.16
C ARG A 210 -2.85 -11.19 6.15
N ASP A 211 -2.46 -12.36 5.65
CA ASP A 211 -2.39 -13.59 6.44
C ASP A 211 -1.32 -13.58 7.54
N LEU A 212 -0.31 -12.73 7.39
CA LEU A 212 0.80 -12.58 8.33
C LEU A 212 0.70 -11.29 9.16
N ALA A 213 -0.28 -10.41 8.88
CA ALA A 213 -0.32 -9.07 9.45
C ALA A 213 -0.30 -9.05 10.98
N TYR A 214 -1.01 -9.96 11.64
CA TYR A 214 -1.01 -10.00 13.11
C TYR A 214 0.32 -10.53 13.68
N GLU A 215 0.90 -11.56 13.06
CA GLU A 215 2.19 -12.13 13.49
C GLU A 215 3.32 -11.11 13.31
N VAL A 216 3.34 -10.43 12.17
CA VAL A 216 4.29 -9.34 11.89
C VAL A 216 4.15 -8.20 12.89
N LEU A 217 2.91 -7.79 13.22
CA LEU A 217 2.64 -6.74 14.21
C LEU A 217 3.27 -7.09 15.57
N VAL A 218 2.91 -8.25 16.12
CA VAL A 218 3.35 -8.67 17.45
C VAL A 218 4.88 -8.76 17.50
N ARG A 219 5.49 -9.35 16.45
CA ARG A 219 6.94 -9.49 16.38
C ARG A 219 7.66 -8.13 16.26
N ALA A 220 7.11 -7.19 15.49
CA ALA A 220 7.67 -5.86 15.35
C ALA A 220 7.57 -5.03 16.65
N GLU A 221 6.52 -5.22 17.45
CA GLU A 221 6.43 -4.64 18.79
C GLU A 221 7.53 -5.15 19.73
N GLU A 222 7.89 -6.45 19.65
CA GLU A 222 9.01 -7.02 20.39
C GLU A 222 10.34 -6.39 19.96
N ILE A 223 10.58 -6.25 18.65
CA ILE A 223 11.79 -5.60 18.11
C ILE A 223 11.89 -4.18 18.66
N LYS A 224 10.84 -3.39 18.55
CA LYS A 224 10.81 -2.01 19.05
C LYS A 224 11.10 -1.95 20.56
N ALA A 225 10.57 -2.89 21.34
CA ALA A 225 10.82 -2.94 22.77
C ALA A 225 12.30 -3.25 23.08
N ASN A 226 12.92 -4.16 22.32
CA ASN A 226 14.33 -4.51 22.45
C ASN A 226 15.23 -3.33 22.07
N GLU A 227 14.95 -2.65 20.97
CA GLU A 227 15.72 -1.47 20.55
C GLU A 227 15.70 -0.36 21.60
N LYS A 228 14.58 -0.15 22.27
CA LYS A 228 14.51 0.80 23.38
C LYS A 228 15.50 0.46 24.50
N GLN A 229 15.71 -0.83 24.78
CA GLN A 229 16.72 -1.27 25.74
C GLN A 229 18.14 -1.00 25.21
N ILE A 230 18.40 -1.31 23.95
CA ILE A 230 19.69 -1.07 23.30
C ILE A 230 20.06 0.40 23.36
N PHE A 231 19.13 1.30 22.99
CA PHE A 231 19.32 2.74 23.10
C PHE A 231 19.63 3.18 24.55
N GLY A 232 18.97 2.54 25.53
CA GLY A 232 19.26 2.78 26.93
C GLY A 232 20.71 2.42 27.32
N TRP A 233 21.21 1.26 26.87
CA TRP A 233 22.60 0.84 27.10
C TRP A 233 23.61 1.74 26.37
N VAL A 234 23.34 2.11 25.13
CA VAL A 234 24.16 3.07 24.38
C VAL A 234 24.24 4.42 25.12
N ALA A 235 23.12 4.94 25.63
CA ALA A 235 23.10 6.18 26.40
C ALA A 235 23.87 6.10 27.72
N GLN A 236 24.04 4.90 28.29
CA GLN A 236 24.85 4.63 29.47
C GLN A 236 26.35 4.47 29.15
N GLY A 237 26.72 4.53 27.88
CA GLY A 237 28.11 4.41 27.42
C GLY A 237 28.62 2.99 27.30
N GLU A 238 27.74 1.99 27.27
CA GLU A 238 28.12 0.60 27.04
C GLU A 238 28.72 0.40 25.65
N THR A 239 29.72 -0.45 25.55
CA THR A 239 30.36 -0.79 24.28
C THR A 239 29.51 -1.75 23.44
N VAL A 240 29.73 -1.77 22.13
CA VAL A 240 29.06 -2.71 21.21
C VAL A 240 29.20 -4.17 21.69
N GLN A 241 30.41 -4.53 22.18
CA GLN A 241 30.67 -5.88 22.69
C GLN A 241 29.84 -6.22 23.94
N GLU A 242 29.68 -5.28 24.85
CA GLU A 242 28.84 -5.47 26.05
C GLU A 242 27.36 -5.60 25.69
N ILE A 243 26.89 -4.73 24.80
CA ILE A 243 25.49 -4.78 24.29
C ILE A 243 25.20 -6.09 23.59
N THR A 244 26.11 -6.55 22.72
CA THR A 244 25.97 -7.83 22.01
C THR A 244 25.93 -9.02 22.98
N LYS A 245 26.75 -9.02 24.04
CA LYS A 245 26.72 -10.05 25.08
C LYS A 245 25.39 -10.10 25.84
N LYS A 246 24.67 -8.98 25.94
CA LYS A 246 23.34 -8.88 26.55
C LYS A 246 22.22 -9.29 25.58
N GLY A 247 22.56 -9.68 24.35
CA GLY A 247 21.57 -10.04 23.32
C GLY A 247 21.11 -8.86 22.47
N GLY A 248 21.77 -7.69 22.57
CA GLY A 248 21.56 -6.59 21.65
C GLY A 248 22.14 -6.89 20.26
N TYR A 249 21.61 -6.25 19.25
CA TYR A 249 22.04 -6.33 17.84
C TYR A 249 22.18 -4.92 17.24
N PHE A 250 22.82 -4.83 16.08
CA PHE A 250 23.09 -3.58 15.34
C PHE A 250 22.80 -3.76 13.85
#